data_65a1287e87cf6a096682dfa96fee8b2d
#
_entry.id   65a1287e87cf6a096682dfa96fee8b2d
#
_cell.length_a   1.000
_cell.length_b   1.000
_cell.length_c   1.000
_cell.angle_alpha   90.00
_cell.angle_beta   90.00
_cell.angle_gamma   90.00
#
_symmetry.space_group_name_H-M   'P 1'
#
loop_
_entity.id
_entity.type
_entity.pdbx_description
1 polymer ?
#
loop_
_entity_poly.entity_id
_entity_poly.type
_entity_poly.pdbx_seq_one_letter_code
_entity_poly.pdbx_strand_id
1 'polypeptide(L)'
;MSSTILNITFDCADPRALATFWGQLTGWPVITEPQPGYPDCAVGTPGEGRPRLYFVKVPEAKTIKNRVHLDVIPADRTQDEEIARLVGLGARVVSDGQPEVGWVVLADPEGNEICVEISAAEMEAADAAEDAT
;
A
#
# COMPACT_ATOMS: atom_id res chain seq x y z
N MET A 1 24.28 16.87 0.82
CA MET A 1 23.39 17.90 1.32
C MET A 1 21.99 17.71 0.82
N SER A 2 21.45 16.60 1.20
CA SER A 2 20.09 16.20 0.91
C SER A 2 19.44 15.73 2.20
N SER A 3 18.15 15.45 2.14
CA SER A 3 17.40 14.86 3.25
C SER A 3 17.02 13.43 2.91
N THR A 4 16.86 12.61 3.92
CA THR A 4 16.38 11.24 3.78
C THR A 4 14.92 11.18 4.21
N ILE A 5 14.11 10.45 3.47
CA ILE A 5 12.72 10.21 3.88
C ILE A 5 12.74 9.19 5.02
N LEU A 6 12.38 9.64 6.20
CA LEU A 6 12.36 8.79 7.39
C LEU A 6 11.11 7.92 7.40
N ASN A 7 9.96 8.54 7.28
CA ASN A 7 8.67 7.86 7.34
C ASN A 7 7.73 8.38 6.26
N ILE A 8 6.81 7.52 5.83
CA ILE A 8 5.57 7.92 5.20
C ILE A 8 4.51 7.68 6.27
N THR A 9 3.88 8.75 6.77
CA THR A 9 3.01 8.67 7.93
C THR A 9 1.54 8.70 7.51
N PHE A 10 0.78 7.77 8.06
CA PHE A 10 -0.67 7.67 7.88
C PHE A 10 -1.35 8.11 9.17
N ASP A 11 -2.15 9.15 9.10
CA ASP A 11 -3.05 9.49 10.19
C ASP A 11 -4.24 8.53 10.14
N CYS A 12 -4.63 8.00 11.28
CA CYS A 12 -5.61 6.92 11.31
C CYS A 12 -6.36 6.86 12.64
N ALA A 13 -7.42 6.06 12.68
CA ALA A 13 -8.19 5.83 13.90
C ALA A 13 -7.59 4.67 14.71
N ASP A 14 -7.10 3.63 14.04
CA ASP A 14 -6.57 2.43 14.68
C ASP A 14 -5.20 2.06 14.09
N PRO A 15 -4.11 2.61 14.67
CA PRO A 15 -2.77 2.36 14.16
C PRO A 15 -2.38 0.89 14.08
N ARG A 16 -2.75 0.09 15.08
CA ARG A 16 -2.38 -1.33 15.12
C ARG A 16 -3.06 -2.12 13.99
N ALA A 17 -4.36 -1.91 13.79
CA ALA A 17 -5.10 -2.58 12.73
C ALA A 17 -4.59 -2.17 11.35
N LEU A 18 -4.33 -0.88 11.16
CA LEU A 18 -3.84 -0.38 9.89
C LEU A 18 -2.41 -0.85 9.60
N ALA A 19 -1.54 -0.83 10.61
CA ALA A 19 -0.18 -1.37 10.48
C ALA A 19 -0.20 -2.85 10.14
N THR A 20 -1.11 -3.62 10.72
CA THR A 20 -1.25 -5.05 10.41
C THR A 20 -1.63 -5.26 8.94
N PHE A 21 -2.57 -4.48 8.43
CA PHE A 21 -2.94 -4.54 7.00
C PHE A 21 -1.75 -4.25 6.09
N TRP A 22 -1.06 -3.13 6.34
CA TRP A 22 0.07 -2.73 5.49
C TRP A 22 1.27 -3.67 5.64
N GLY A 23 1.46 -4.25 6.83
CA GLY A 23 2.47 -5.29 7.03
C GLY A 23 2.19 -6.53 6.19
N GLN A 24 0.93 -6.96 6.13
CA GLN A 24 0.54 -8.10 5.31
C GLN A 24 0.57 -7.78 3.81
N LEU A 25 0.21 -6.55 3.44
CA LEU A 25 0.30 -6.12 2.05
C LEU A 25 1.74 -6.15 1.55
N THR A 26 2.67 -5.59 2.32
CA THR A 26 4.07 -5.43 1.91
C THR A 26 4.93 -6.64 2.21
N GLY A 27 4.54 -7.47 3.17
CA GLY A 27 5.40 -8.51 3.71
C GLY A 27 6.49 -7.96 4.64
N TRP A 28 6.43 -6.69 5.00
CA TRP A 28 7.41 -6.04 5.87
C TRP A 28 7.03 -6.23 7.34
N PRO A 29 8.03 -6.26 8.25
CA PRO A 29 7.75 -6.46 9.67
C PRO A 29 6.97 -5.31 10.28
N VAL A 30 6.02 -5.66 11.16
CA VAL A 30 5.20 -4.70 11.90
C VAL A 30 5.84 -4.48 13.26
N ILE A 31 6.03 -3.21 13.63
CA ILE A 31 6.59 -2.78 14.90
C ILE A 31 5.46 -2.16 15.70
N THR A 32 4.98 -2.87 16.72
CA THR A 32 3.85 -2.43 17.55
C THR A 32 4.29 -1.87 18.90
N GLU A 33 5.55 -2.11 19.28
CA GLU A 33 6.07 -1.64 20.56
C GLU A 33 6.48 -0.16 20.45
N PRO A 34 6.13 0.66 21.44
CA PRO A 34 6.55 2.04 21.46
C PRO A 34 8.06 2.18 21.41
N GLN A 35 8.56 3.10 20.63
CA GLN A 35 9.97 3.43 20.55
C GLN A 35 10.16 4.89 20.97
N PRO A 36 11.36 5.28 21.46
CA PRO A 36 11.59 6.67 21.83
C PRO A 36 11.24 7.62 20.67
N GLY A 37 10.33 8.57 20.93
CA GLY A 37 9.83 9.50 19.92
C GLY A 37 8.77 8.94 18.96
N TYR A 38 8.44 7.65 19.05
CA TYR A 38 7.49 7.00 18.15
C TYR A 38 6.56 6.08 18.95
N PRO A 39 5.52 6.64 19.59
CA PRO A 39 4.64 5.86 20.48
C PRO A 39 3.66 4.94 19.76
N ASP A 40 3.48 5.12 18.46
CA ASP A 40 2.52 4.34 17.68
C ASP A 40 3.20 3.24 16.85
N CYS A 41 2.46 2.66 15.91
CA CYS A 41 2.92 1.50 15.15
C CYS A 41 3.64 1.91 13.88
N ALA A 42 4.55 1.05 13.44
CA ALA A 42 5.27 1.22 12.19
C ALA A 42 5.37 -0.08 11.43
N VAL A 43 5.56 0.03 10.12
CA VAL A 43 5.92 -1.08 9.24
C VAL A 43 7.26 -0.72 8.62
N GLY A 44 8.27 -1.54 8.87
CA GLY A 44 9.63 -1.27 8.42
C GLY A 44 9.91 -1.85 7.04
N THR A 45 10.72 -1.15 6.26
CA THR A 45 11.24 -1.71 5.01
C THR A 45 12.36 -2.72 5.32
N PRO A 46 12.59 -3.69 4.44
CA PRO A 46 13.77 -4.56 4.58
C PRO A 46 15.08 -3.76 4.55
N GLY A 47 16.12 -4.27 5.19
CA GLY A 47 17.42 -3.64 5.25
C GLY A 47 17.47 -2.51 6.27
N GLU A 48 17.73 -1.28 5.81
CA GLU A 48 17.86 -0.12 6.69
C GLU A 48 16.56 0.35 7.32
N GLY A 49 15.42 -0.19 6.87
CA GLY A 49 14.12 0.14 7.43
C GLY A 49 13.61 1.54 7.12
N ARG A 50 14.08 2.14 6.04
CA ARG A 50 13.68 3.50 5.64
C ARG A 50 13.37 3.58 4.16
N PRO A 51 12.32 4.33 3.78
CA PRO A 51 11.33 4.92 4.69
C PRO A 51 10.48 3.83 5.34
N ARG A 52 10.05 4.08 6.58
CA ARG A 52 9.07 3.22 7.22
C ARG A 52 7.67 3.76 6.93
N LEU A 53 6.67 2.89 6.97
CA LEU A 53 5.29 3.33 7.07
C LEU A 53 4.98 3.50 8.55
N TYR A 54 4.52 4.69 8.94
CA TYR A 54 4.25 5.01 10.34
C TYR A 54 2.77 5.37 10.48
N PHE A 55 2.14 4.92 11.56
CA PHE A 55 0.70 5.03 11.73
C PHE A 55 0.43 5.76 13.03
N VAL A 56 -0.21 6.93 12.94
CA VAL A 56 -0.45 7.83 14.07
C VAL A 56 -1.94 7.98 14.30
N LYS A 57 -2.37 7.78 15.54
CA LYS A 57 -3.77 7.96 15.89
C LYS A 57 -4.12 9.44 15.90
N VAL A 58 -5.18 9.80 15.16
CA VAL A 58 -5.73 11.14 15.13
C VAL A 58 -7.25 11.06 15.33
N PRO A 59 -7.88 12.13 15.86
CA PRO A 59 -9.34 12.12 16.05
C PRO A 59 -10.12 12.38 14.76
N GLU A 60 -9.49 13.01 13.75
CA GLU A 60 -10.18 13.37 12.51
C GLU A 60 -10.32 12.17 11.59
N ALA A 61 -11.52 11.97 11.03
CA ALA A 61 -11.75 10.97 10.00
C ALA A 61 -11.30 11.48 8.64
N LYS A 62 -10.93 10.54 7.76
CA LYS A 62 -10.63 10.88 6.37
C LYS A 62 -11.91 11.26 5.64
N THR A 63 -11.95 12.46 5.06
CA THR A 63 -13.15 12.99 4.38
C THR A 63 -12.91 13.35 2.92
N ILE A 64 -11.66 13.50 2.50
CA ILE A 64 -11.32 13.89 1.12
C ILE A 64 -10.42 12.85 0.47
N LYS A 65 -10.30 12.95 -0.84
CA LYS A 65 -9.41 12.08 -1.62
C LYS A 65 -7.97 12.24 -1.17
N ASN A 66 -7.21 11.12 -1.14
CA ASN A 66 -5.77 11.16 -0.90
C ASN A 66 -5.08 12.06 -1.92
N ARG A 67 -4.16 12.88 -1.44
CA ARG A 67 -3.28 13.67 -2.34
C ARG A 67 -1.99 12.90 -2.67
N VAL A 68 -1.63 11.95 -1.82
CA VAL A 68 -0.54 11.00 -2.05
C VAL A 68 -1.11 9.60 -1.92
N HIS A 69 -0.85 8.74 -2.88
CA HIS A 69 -1.23 7.33 -2.81
C HIS A 69 -0.04 6.47 -3.16
N LEU A 70 0.04 5.28 -2.57
CA LEU A 70 1.09 4.33 -2.87
C LEU A 70 0.63 3.42 -4.00
N ASP A 71 1.53 3.20 -4.95
CA ASP A 71 1.33 2.27 -6.05
C ASP A 71 2.09 0.99 -5.72
N VAL A 72 1.45 -0.15 -5.87
CA VAL A 72 2.05 -1.44 -5.55
C VAL A 72 2.01 -2.36 -6.76
N ILE A 73 3.03 -3.19 -6.88
CA ILE A 73 3.16 -4.19 -7.94
C ILE A 73 3.09 -5.57 -7.29
N PRO A 74 2.18 -6.46 -7.71
CA PRO A 74 2.17 -7.83 -7.20
C PRO A 74 3.49 -8.54 -7.48
N ALA A 75 4.01 -9.28 -6.49
CA ALA A 75 5.29 -9.97 -6.61
C ALA A 75 5.16 -11.32 -7.32
N ASP A 76 4.33 -12.22 -6.80
CA ASP A 76 4.26 -13.61 -7.27
C ASP A 76 2.87 -13.99 -7.75
N ARG A 77 2.07 -13.04 -8.20
CA ARG A 77 0.68 -13.26 -8.58
C ARG A 77 0.23 -12.22 -9.59
N THR A 78 -0.93 -12.47 -10.18
CA THR A 78 -1.54 -11.50 -11.10
C THR A 78 -2.16 -10.35 -10.33
N GLN A 79 -2.47 -9.26 -11.04
CA GLN A 79 -3.21 -8.13 -10.48
C GLN A 79 -4.53 -8.59 -9.85
N ASP A 80 -5.30 -9.42 -10.54
CA ASP A 80 -6.59 -9.90 -10.02
C ASP A 80 -6.43 -10.73 -8.76
N GLU A 81 -5.41 -11.58 -8.70
CA GLU A 81 -5.11 -12.36 -7.51
C GLU A 81 -4.70 -11.48 -6.34
N GLU A 82 -3.92 -10.44 -6.60
CA GLU A 82 -3.52 -9.49 -5.56
C GLU A 82 -4.71 -8.69 -5.04
N ILE A 83 -5.57 -8.23 -5.94
CA ILE A 83 -6.79 -7.51 -5.53
C ILE A 83 -7.64 -8.39 -4.61
N ALA A 84 -7.85 -9.66 -4.98
CA ALA A 84 -8.60 -10.61 -4.16
C ALA A 84 -7.94 -10.82 -2.79
N ARG A 85 -6.62 -10.92 -2.75
CA ARG A 85 -5.87 -11.06 -1.50
C ARG A 85 -6.06 -9.85 -0.59
N LEU A 86 -5.92 -8.64 -1.14
CA LEU A 86 -6.04 -7.39 -0.37
C LEU A 86 -7.47 -7.17 0.12
N VAL A 87 -8.47 -7.51 -0.68
CA VAL A 87 -9.87 -7.46 -0.25
C VAL A 87 -10.11 -8.41 0.92
N GLY A 88 -9.52 -9.62 0.88
CA GLY A 88 -9.58 -10.56 1.99
C GLY A 88 -8.91 -10.04 3.26
N LEU A 89 -7.95 -9.12 3.15
CA LEU A 89 -7.27 -8.49 4.29
C LEU A 89 -7.99 -7.26 4.83
N GLY A 90 -9.03 -6.77 4.13
CA GLY A 90 -9.81 -5.64 4.60
C GLY A 90 -9.87 -4.44 3.64
N ALA A 91 -9.24 -4.53 2.48
CA ALA A 91 -9.35 -3.49 1.46
C ALA A 91 -10.68 -3.59 0.74
N ARG A 92 -11.07 -2.50 0.05
CA ARG A 92 -12.22 -2.53 -0.84
C ARG A 92 -11.86 -1.89 -2.17
N VAL A 93 -12.49 -2.34 -3.24
CA VAL A 93 -12.29 -1.76 -4.56
C VAL A 93 -13.04 -0.43 -4.64
N VAL A 94 -12.33 0.64 -4.98
CA VAL A 94 -12.90 1.98 -5.14
C VAL A 94 -13.25 2.22 -6.60
N SER A 95 -12.39 1.73 -7.50
CA SER A 95 -12.57 1.84 -8.94
C SER A 95 -12.24 0.48 -9.53
N ASP A 96 -13.19 -0.13 -10.23
CA ASP A 96 -13.03 -1.45 -10.85
C ASP A 96 -12.14 -1.42 -12.09
N GLY A 97 -11.37 -0.36 -12.19
CA GLY A 97 -10.35 -0.25 -13.21
C GLY A 97 -10.88 0.38 -14.47
N GLN A 98 -10.06 1.21 -15.01
CA GLN A 98 -10.17 1.61 -16.40
C GLN A 98 -9.17 0.73 -17.13
N PRO A 99 -9.63 -0.23 -17.93
CA PRO A 99 -8.73 -1.20 -18.56
C PRO A 99 -7.57 -0.56 -19.32
N GLU A 100 -7.77 0.67 -19.76
CA GLU A 100 -6.79 1.42 -20.53
C GLU A 100 -5.61 1.91 -19.67
N VAL A 101 -5.78 2.02 -18.35
CA VAL A 101 -4.73 2.61 -17.52
C VAL A 101 -3.89 1.58 -16.75
N GLY A 102 -4.31 0.32 -16.74
CA GLY A 102 -3.49 -0.76 -16.21
C GLY A 102 -3.41 -0.84 -14.69
N TRP A 103 -4.14 -0.01 -13.95
CA TRP A 103 -4.17 -0.09 -12.49
C TRP A 103 -5.58 -0.06 -11.96
N VAL A 104 -5.75 -0.57 -10.72
CA VAL A 104 -7.04 -0.57 -10.03
C VAL A 104 -6.86 0.12 -8.69
N VAL A 105 -7.78 1.01 -8.35
CA VAL A 105 -7.73 1.76 -7.09
C VAL A 105 -8.51 1.01 -6.02
N LEU A 106 -7.83 0.71 -4.92
CA LEU A 106 -8.43 0.14 -3.71
C LEU A 106 -8.35 1.15 -2.58
N ALA A 107 -9.15 0.96 -1.55
CA ALA A 107 -9.02 1.67 -0.28
C ALA A 107 -8.57 0.68 0.79
N ASP A 108 -7.63 1.10 1.64
CA ASP A 108 -7.26 0.32 2.81
C ASP A 108 -8.40 0.36 3.85
N PRO A 109 -8.28 -0.35 4.99
CA PRO A 109 -9.37 -0.39 5.97
C PRO A 109 -9.84 0.96 6.51
N GLU A 110 -9.03 2.01 6.38
CA GLU A 110 -9.39 3.35 6.81
C GLU A 110 -9.67 4.31 5.64
N GLY A 111 -9.75 3.78 4.43
CA GLY A 111 -10.12 4.56 3.26
C GLY A 111 -8.96 5.19 2.51
N ASN A 112 -7.71 4.91 2.90
CA ASN A 112 -6.56 5.41 2.15
C ASN A 112 -6.44 4.68 0.81
N GLU A 113 -6.26 5.43 -0.27
CA GLU A 113 -6.24 4.87 -1.61
C GLU A 113 -4.90 4.22 -1.94
N ILE A 114 -4.99 3.06 -2.59
CA ILE A 114 -3.85 2.26 -3.05
C ILE A 114 -4.09 1.97 -4.52
N CYS A 115 -3.07 2.15 -5.36
CA CYS A 115 -3.16 1.74 -6.76
C CYS A 115 -2.43 0.41 -6.92
N VAL A 116 -3.15 -0.61 -7.37
CA VAL A 116 -2.58 -1.93 -7.66
C VAL A 116 -2.31 -2.00 -9.16
N GLU A 117 -1.03 -2.09 -9.50
CA GLU A 117 -0.57 -2.17 -10.89
C GLU A 117 -0.65 -3.61 -11.40
N ILE A 118 -0.51 -3.78 -12.70
CA ILE A 118 -0.30 -5.13 -13.26
C ILE A 118 1.08 -5.63 -12.82
N SER A 119 1.21 -6.95 -12.73
CA SER A 119 2.50 -7.55 -12.36
C SER A 119 3.54 -7.38 -13.48
N ALA A 120 4.81 -7.55 -13.13
CA ALA A 120 5.89 -7.51 -14.12
C ALA A 120 5.68 -8.57 -15.21
N ALA A 121 5.26 -9.77 -14.83
CA ALA A 121 4.98 -10.85 -15.78
C ALA A 121 3.82 -10.50 -16.72
N GLU A 122 2.76 -9.88 -16.18
CA GLU A 122 1.63 -9.41 -16.99
C GLU A 122 2.05 -8.31 -17.95
N MET A 123 2.92 -7.41 -17.52
CA MET A 123 3.45 -6.34 -18.35
C MET A 123 4.27 -6.92 -19.52
N GLU A 124 5.14 -7.88 -19.24
CA GLU A 124 5.93 -8.56 -20.28
C GLU A 124 5.05 -9.28 -21.29
N ALA A 125 4.00 -9.95 -20.82
CA ALA A 125 3.05 -10.65 -21.68
C ALA A 125 2.29 -9.67 -22.58
N ALA A 126 1.90 -8.50 -22.07
CA ALA A 126 1.23 -7.46 -22.85
C ALA A 126 2.15 -6.87 -23.90
N ASP A 127 3.41 -6.58 -23.54
CA ASP A 127 4.42 -6.07 -24.48
C ASP A 127 4.70 -7.09 -25.59
N ALA A 128 4.84 -8.36 -25.23
CA ALA A 128 5.06 -9.43 -26.22
C ALA A 128 3.87 -9.57 -27.18
N ALA A 129 2.65 -9.41 -26.68
CA ALA A 129 1.44 -9.45 -27.50
C ALA A 129 1.36 -8.27 -28.47
N GLU A 130 1.79 -7.07 -28.05
CA GLU A 130 1.88 -5.90 -28.92
C GLU A 130 2.92 -6.09 -30.03
N ASP A 131 4.08 -6.61 -29.66
CA ASP A 131 5.18 -6.86 -30.61
C ASP A 131 4.80 -7.92 -31.65
N ALA A 132 3.86 -8.83 -31.32
CA ALA A 132 3.44 -9.89 -32.23
C ALA A 132 2.39 -9.43 -33.26
N THR A 133 1.84 -8.24 -33.11
CA THR A 133 0.87 -7.68 -34.05
C THR A 133 1.51 -6.61 -34.92
#